data_503ac00a9181b4683e6ffe59788ee938
#
_entry.id   503ac00a9181b4683e6ffe59788ee938
#
_cell.length_a   1.000
_cell.length_b   1.000
_cell.length_c   1.000
_cell.angle_alpha   90.00
_cell.angle_beta   90.00
_cell.angle_gamma   90.00
#
_symmetry.space_group_name_H-M   'P 1'
#
loop_
_entity.id
_entity.type
_entity.pdbx_description
1 polymer ?
#
loop_
_entity_poly.entity_id
_entity_poly.type
_entity_poly.pdbx_seq_one_letter_code
_entity_poly.pdbx_strand_id
1 'polypeptide(L)'
;MRRSPLAFLAALACLLVGADAVPAAAQRQSVTPVGGALLKGEGVVVQPRAGAPALPTDLTSSSWLVADLDTGEVLATKAPHERFLPASTLKTLTAVTLIPRLDPSQLVKCSYRDAVVDGSKVGLVPGMSYTVRKLLTAMLVVSGNDAADALAEAAGGIGKTVRLMNGEATHLQAYDTFARTPSGLDGPGESTSAYDLALIARAGLQMPAFRDYVGTVSSTVPAPHHKHFQIYTHNRLLTSYRGAIGVKNGYTVAADATYVGAATRNGHTILITLMHAQPYFWDEARSLLDWGFRARSTVDPVGTLVDPQQPAAHVEAAAQQTPQRTTVVLSARHGGSVPIWQLALLAASAAIATVVTARRMRRPQRMSLPPL
;
A
#
# COMPACT_ATOMS: atom_id res chain seq x y z
N MET A 1 42.20 61.79 55.01
CA MET A 1 42.35 61.32 56.41
C MET A 1 41.58 60.02 56.56
N ARG A 2 42.22 58.99 57.13
CA ARG A 2 41.73 57.69 57.63
C ARG A 2 41.27 56.67 56.56
N ARG A 3 42.12 55.67 56.13
CA ARG A 3 42.62 54.42 56.75
C ARG A 3 41.54 53.35 56.94
N SER A 4 41.48 52.34 56.03
CA SER A 4 41.78 50.90 56.20
C SER A 4 40.88 50.06 57.15
N PRO A 5 40.82 48.74 57.09
CA PRO A 5 41.56 47.72 56.25
C PRO A 5 40.74 46.56 55.73
N LEU A 6 41.29 45.84 54.76
CA LEU A 6 41.43 44.43 54.50
C LEU A 6 40.55 43.39 55.25
N ALA A 7 39.89 42.55 54.50
CA ALA A 7 39.74 41.11 54.80
C ALA A 7 39.83 40.26 53.54
N PHE A 8 40.85 39.42 53.49
CA PHE A 8 41.06 38.35 52.52
C PHE A 8 40.05 37.21 52.79
N LEU A 9 39.34 36.76 51.80
CA LEU A 9 38.70 35.43 51.81
C LEU A 9 39.04 34.68 50.50
N ALA A 10 39.87 33.69 50.68
CA ALA A 10 40.22 32.75 49.62
C ALA A 10 39.00 31.88 49.26
N ALA A 11 38.52 32.01 48.03
CA ALA A 11 37.53 31.07 47.49
C ALA A 11 38.24 30.04 46.62
N LEU A 12 38.22 28.79 47.09
CA LEU A 12 38.70 27.59 46.43
C LEU A 12 37.78 27.27 45.23
N ALA A 13 38.23 27.51 44.02
CA ALA A 13 37.50 27.16 42.82
C ALA A 13 37.69 25.68 42.52
N CYS A 14 36.65 24.86 42.77
CA CYS A 14 36.57 23.50 42.24
C CYS A 14 36.26 23.54 40.75
N LEU A 15 37.26 23.24 39.92
CA LEU A 15 37.09 22.94 38.48
C LEU A 15 36.37 21.61 38.36
N LEU A 16 35.06 21.63 38.14
CA LEU A 16 34.29 20.51 37.64
C LEU A 16 34.53 20.47 36.13
N VAL A 17 35.39 19.54 35.69
CA VAL A 17 35.48 19.14 34.28
C VAL A 17 34.20 18.43 33.95
N GLY A 18 33.26 19.13 33.32
CA GLY A 18 32.10 18.56 32.70
C GLY A 18 32.56 17.71 31.49
N ALA A 19 32.47 16.41 31.61
CA ALA A 19 32.56 15.55 30.43
C ALA A 19 31.31 15.79 29.59
N ASP A 20 31.46 16.53 28.48
CA ASP A 20 30.43 16.65 27.48
C ASP A 20 30.15 15.24 26.94
N ALA A 21 29.04 14.66 27.41
CA ALA A 21 28.48 13.44 26.83
C ALA A 21 28.03 13.80 25.40
N VAL A 22 28.83 13.44 24.40
CA VAL A 22 28.43 13.46 23.00
C VAL A 22 27.11 12.66 22.92
N PRO A 23 26.00 13.27 22.46
CA PRO A 23 24.78 12.52 22.32
C PRO A 23 25.05 11.39 21.32
N ALA A 24 24.92 10.15 21.74
CA ALA A 24 24.98 8.99 20.87
C ALA A 24 23.98 9.24 19.75
N ALA A 25 24.50 9.46 18.53
CA ALA A 25 23.66 9.61 17.36
C ALA A 25 22.76 8.36 17.34
N ALA A 26 21.47 8.58 17.54
CA ALA A 26 20.47 7.51 17.47
C ALA A 26 20.67 6.86 16.10
N GLN A 27 21.22 5.65 16.09
CA GLN A 27 21.32 4.84 14.90
C GLN A 27 19.88 4.68 14.40
N ARG A 28 19.53 5.40 13.33
CA ARG A 28 18.30 5.13 12.60
C ARG A 28 18.42 3.68 12.15
N GLN A 29 17.71 2.79 12.82
CA GLN A 29 17.55 1.44 12.33
C GLN A 29 17.02 1.57 10.91
N SER A 30 17.83 1.20 9.92
CA SER A 30 17.42 1.20 8.54
C SER A 30 16.35 0.11 8.40
N VAL A 31 15.08 0.53 8.37
CA VAL A 31 13.96 -0.37 8.14
C VAL A 31 14.23 -1.04 6.78
N THR A 32 14.35 -2.36 6.78
CA THR A 32 14.46 -3.13 5.54
C THR A 32 13.17 -2.95 4.75
N PRO A 33 13.21 -2.57 3.47
CA PRO A 33 12.02 -2.45 2.67
C PRO A 33 11.31 -3.79 2.52
N VAL A 34 10.01 -3.74 2.27
CA VAL A 34 9.23 -4.95 1.97
C VAL A 34 9.86 -5.66 0.78
N GLY A 35 9.95 -6.98 0.84
CA GLY A 35 10.51 -7.80 -0.24
C GLY A 35 12.02 -7.99 -0.21
N GLY A 36 12.78 -7.25 0.59
CA GLY A 36 14.21 -7.52 0.79
C GLY A 36 15.12 -6.30 0.77
N ALA A 37 16.29 -6.45 1.38
CA ALA A 37 17.23 -5.35 1.61
C ALA A 37 17.79 -4.72 0.32
N LEU A 38 17.95 -5.51 -0.75
CA LEU A 38 18.45 -5.01 -2.04
C LEU A 38 17.45 -4.10 -2.77
N LEU A 39 16.17 -4.14 -2.38
CA LEU A 39 15.12 -3.28 -2.95
C LEU A 39 15.15 -1.84 -2.40
N LYS A 40 16.09 -1.51 -1.51
CA LYS A 40 16.22 -0.17 -0.92
C LYS A 40 16.78 0.88 -1.88
N GLY A 41 17.49 0.46 -2.93
CA GLY A 41 18.24 1.36 -3.81
C GLY A 41 17.38 2.09 -4.83
N GLU A 42 17.83 3.30 -5.24
CA GLU A 42 17.22 4.07 -6.34
C GLU A 42 17.78 3.64 -7.73
N GLY A 43 18.93 2.99 -7.75
CA GLY A 43 19.58 2.51 -8.97
C GLY A 43 19.03 1.20 -9.50
N VAL A 44 19.57 0.76 -10.62
CA VAL A 44 19.29 -0.57 -11.19
C VAL A 44 19.93 -1.64 -10.34
N VAL A 45 19.15 -2.62 -9.93
CA VAL A 45 19.60 -3.77 -9.14
C VAL A 45 19.31 -5.04 -9.92
N VAL A 46 20.34 -5.81 -10.22
CA VAL A 46 20.30 -7.13 -10.84
C VAL A 46 21.51 -7.94 -10.37
N GLN A 47 21.36 -9.24 -10.19
CA GLN A 47 22.45 -10.14 -9.78
C GLN A 47 22.68 -11.21 -10.86
N PRO A 48 23.41 -10.89 -11.95
CA PRO A 48 23.61 -11.82 -13.05
C PRO A 48 24.58 -12.92 -12.66
N ARG A 49 24.25 -14.17 -13.02
CA ARG A 49 25.16 -15.32 -13.04
C ARG A 49 25.85 -15.44 -14.40
N ALA A 50 26.82 -16.34 -14.51
CA ALA A 50 27.48 -16.61 -15.78
C ALA A 50 26.47 -17.00 -16.86
N GLY A 51 26.52 -16.33 -18.02
CA GLY A 51 25.59 -16.55 -19.13
C GLY A 51 24.25 -15.79 -19.04
N ALA A 52 24.06 -14.94 -18.02
CA ALA A 52 22.86 -14.11 -17.92
C ALA A 52 22.78 -13.11 -19.09
N PRO A 53 21.57 -12.89 -19.66
CA PRO A 53 21.40 -11.88 -20.70
C PRO A 53 21.58 -10.47 -20.11
N ALA A 54 22.19 -9.58 -20.88
CA ALA A 54 22.27 -8.16 -20.51
C ALA A 54 20.86 -7.57 -20.37
N LEU A 55 20.69 -6.65 -19.40
CA LEU A 55 19.46 -5.86 -19.31
C LEU A 55 19.28 -4.99 -20.55
N PRO A 56 18.04 -4.71 -20.97
CA PRO A 56 17.77 -3.70 -22.00
C PRO A 56 18.34 -2.34 -21.60
N THR A 57 18.85 -1.59 -22.54
CA THR A 57 19.48 -0.27 -22.31
C THR A 57 18.53 0.91 -22.50
N ASP A 58 17.50 0.73 -23.32
CA ASP A 58 16.60 1.82 -23.75
C ASP A 58 15.37 1.93 -22.83
N LEU A 59 15.62 1.91 -21.51
CA LEU A 59 14.58 2.01 -20.49
C LEU A 59 14.36 3.47 -20.11
N THR A 60 13.17 3.97 -20.35
CA THR A 60 12.78 5.36 -20.08
C THR A 60 12.12 5.55 -18.73
N SER A 61 11.63 4.47 -18.13
CA SER A 61 10.95 4.48 -16.83
C SER A 61 11.87 4.94 -15.71
N SER A 62 11.35 5.83 -14.86
CA SER A 62 12.06 6.26 -13.64
C SER A 62 12.15 5.13 -12.63
N SER A 63 11.09 4.32 -12.51
CA SER A 63 11.05 3.13 -11.65
C SER A 63 10.42 1.97 -12.42
N TRP A 64 10.95 0.77 -12.21
CA TRP A 64 10.43 -0.45 -12.82
C TRP A 64 10.83 -1.71 -12.04
N LEU A 65 10.10 -2.79 -12.27
CA LEU A 65 10.38 -4.09 -11.67
C LEU A 65 10.06 -5.22 -12.66
N VAL A 66 10.85 -6.28 -12.65
CA VAL A 66 10.62 -7.54 -13.35
C VAL A 66 10.58 -8.68 -12.33
N ALA A 67 9.51 -9.45 -12.32
CA ALA A 67 9.36 -10.59 -11.41
C ALA A 67 8.89 -11.86 -12.14
N ASP A 68 9.33 -13.00 -11.64
CA ASP A 68 8.75 -14.31 -11.94
C ASP A 68 7.58 -14.56 -10.98
N LEU A 69 6.36 -14.65 -11.51
CA LEU A 69 5.17 -14.83 -10.67
C LEU A 69 5.01 -16.25 -10.14
N ASP A 70 5.64 -17.24 -10.76
CA ASP A 70 5.54 -18.63 -10.32
C ASP A 70 6.29 -18.84 -9.00
N THR A 71 7.44 -18.16 -8.85
CA THR A 71 8.29 -18.21 -7.64
C THR A 71 8.08 -17.04 -6.70
N GLY A 72 7.56 -15.91 -7.22
CA GLY A 72 7.50 -14.64 -6.50
C GLY A 72 8.83 -13.88 -6.47
N GLU A 73 9.87 -14.36 -7.16
CA GLU A 73 11.19 -13.75 -7.18
C GLU A 73 11.21 -12.47 -8.00
N VAL A 74 11.82 -11.42 -7.45
CA VAL A 74 12.16 -10.19 -8.20
C VAL A 74 13.50 -10.39 -8.87
N LEU A 75 13.51 -10.40 -10.21
CA LEU A 75 14.68 -10.71 -11.02
C LEU A 75 15.59 -9.48 -11.23
N ALA A 76 14.98 -8.32 -11.43
CA ALA A 76 15.67 -7.04 -11.55
C ALA A 76 14.70 -5.90 -11.27
N THR A 77 15.25 -4.75 -10.89
CA THR A 77 14.45 -3.57 -10.58
C THR A 77 15.28 -2.28 -10.66
N LYS A 78 14.59 -1.14 -10.72
CA LYS A 78 15.12 0.21 -10.51
C LYS A 78 14.16 0.96 -9.62
N ALA A 79 14.66 1.53 -8.51
CA ALA A 79 13.89 2.36 -7.59
C ALA A 79 12.50 1.79 -7.21
N PRO A 80 12.38 0.49 -6.81
CA PRO A 80 11.09 -0.21 -6.75
C PRO A 80 10.11 0.35 -5.71
N HIS A 81 10.60 1.06 -4.69
CA HIS A 81 9.80 1.68 -3.63
C HIS A 81 9.68 3.20 -3.76
N GLU A 82 10.21 3.78 -4.84
CA GLU A 82 10.01 5.19 -5.11
C GLU A 82 8.52 5.44 -5.45
N ARG A 83 7.97 6.50 -4.85
CA ARG A 83 6.53 6.81 -4.97
C ARG A 83 6.26 7.72 -6.14
N PHE A 84 5.36 7.29 -7.02
CA PHE A 84 4.86 8.03 -8.17
C PHE A 84 3.33 8.05 -8.17
N LEU A 85 2.75 8.96 -8.94
CA LEU A 85 1.33 8.93 -9.24
C LEU A 85 1.00 7.68 -10.07
N PRO A 86 -0.03 6.91 -9.69
CA PRO A 86 -0.38 5.65 -10.36
C PRO A 86 -1.01 5.83 -11.73
N ALA A 87 -1.65 6.96 -12.00
CA ALA A 87 -2.61 7.10 -13.08
C ALA A 87 -3.61 5.90 -13.06
N SER A 88 -4.11 5.49 -14.21
CA SER A 88 -5.09 4.40 -14.30
C SER A 88 -4.58 3.00 -13.94
N THR A 89 -3.30 2.80 -13.62
CA THR A 89 -2.85 1.51 -13.07
C THR A 89 -3.44 1.26 -11.68
N LEU A 90 -3.88 2.30 -10.95
CA LEU A 90 -4.60 2.17 -9.68
C LEU A 90 -5.92 1.39 -9.81
N LYS A 91 -6.54 1.36 -11.00
CA LYS A 91 -7.74 0.54 -11.25
C LYS A 91 -7.52 -0.95 -11.04
N THR A 92 -6.26 -1.40 -11.05
CA THR A 92 -5.90 -2.77 -10.64
C THR A 92 -6.27 -3.00 -9.17
N LEU A 93 -5.93 -2.07 -8.29
CA LEU A 93 -6.31 -2.13 -6.87
C LEU A 93 -7.83 -2.02 -6.69
N THR A 94 -8.49 -1.14 -7.45
CA THR A 94 -9.95 -1.02 -7.43
C THR A 94 -10.62 -2.36 -7.79
N ALA A 95 -10.13 -3.02 -8.84
CA ALA A 95 -10.65 -4.32 -9.26
C ALA A 95 -10.39 -5.41 -8.20
N VAL A 96 -9.17 -5.52 -7.68
CA VAL A 96 -8.80 -6.46 -6.60
C VAL A 96 -9.68 -6.25 -5.37
N THR A 97 -9.96 -5.01 -5.04
CA THR A 97 -10.82 -4.66 -3.90
C THR A 97 -12.28 -5.02 -4.15
N LEU A 98 -12.82 -4.76 -5.33
CA LEU A 98 -14.27 -4.82 -5.57
C LEU A 98 -14.74 -6.16 -6.11
N ILE A 99 -13.93 -6.93 -6.84
CA ILE A 99 -14.33 -8.24 -7.39
C ILE A 99 -14.86 -9.19 -6.31
N PRO A 100 -14.23 -9.34 -5.13
CA PRO A 100 -14.74 -10.27 -4.11
C PRO A 100 -15.93 -9.69 -3.31
N ARG A 101 -16.30 -8.43 -3.53
CA ARG A 101 -17.31 -7.70 -2.72
C ARG A 101 -18.60 -7.40 -3.46
N LEU A 102 -18.62 -7.49 -4.78
CA LEU A 102 -19.79 -7.15 -5.60
C LEU A 102 -20.23 -8.38 -6.40
N ASP A 103 -21.56 -8.62 -6.45
CA ASP A 103 -22.12 -9.61 -7.34
C ASP A 103 -21.98 -9.16 -8.80
N PRO A 104 -21.32 -9.95 -9.67
CA PRO A 104 -21.11 -9.59 -11.07
C PRO A 104 -22.41 -9.42 -11.88
N SER A 105 -23.53 -10.00 -11.42
CA SER A 105 -24.87 -9.85 -12.04
C SER A 105 -25.64 -8.64 -11.53
N GLN A 106 -25.24 -8.03 -10.43
CA GLN A 106 -25.88 -6.86 -9.85
C GLN A 106 -26.00 -5.73 -10.88
N LEU A 107 -27.18 -5.14 -10.99
CA LEU A 107 -27.43 -3.96 -11.81
C LEU A 107 -27.10 -2.69 -11.05
N VAL A 108 -26.27 -1.85 -11.62
CA VAL A 108 -25.86 -0.55 -11.12
C VAL A 108 -26.43 0.52 -12.04
N LYS A 109 -27.25 1.42 -11.48
CA LYS A 109 -27.80 2.55 -12.23
C LYS A 109 -26.77 3.68 -12.26
N CYS A 110 -26.32 4.04 -13.48
CA CYS A 110 -25.39 5.14 -13.68
C CYS A 110 -26.03 6.47 -13.26
N SER A 111 -25.38 7.22 -12.38
CA SER A 111 -25.76 8.58 -12.03
C SER A 111 -25.21 9.59 -13.04
N TYR A 112 -25.74 10.82 -13.03
CA TYR A 112 -25.16 11.92 -13.80
C TYR A 112 -23.71 12.19 -13.39
N ARG A 113 -23.41 12.10 -12.08
CA ARG A 113 -22.06 12.32 -11.55
C ARG A 113 -21.04 11.31 -12.09
N ASP A 114 -21.43 10.04 -12.18
CA ASP A 114 -20.54 9.00 -12.74
C ASP A 114 -20.19 9.30 -14.22
N ALA A 115 -21.20 9.72 -15.00
CA ALA A 115 -21.02 9.95 -16.42
C ALA A 115 -20.19 11.20 -16.78
N VAL A 116 -20.10 12.20 -15.89
CA VAL A 116 -19.38 13.46 -16.15
C VAL A 116 -17.98 13.52 -15.55
N VAL A 117 -17.51 12.42 -14.91
CA VAL A 117 -16.16 12.33 -14.35
C VAL A 117 -15.10 12.67 -15.42
N ASP A 118 -13.99 13.27 -15.00
CA ASP A 118 -12.89 13.62 -15.91
C ASP A 118 -12.11 12.41 -16.43
N GLY A 119 -11.35 12.64 -17.50
CA GLY A 119 -10.43 11.66 -18.11
C GLY A 119 -11.12 10.61 -18.97
N SER A 120 -10.55 9.41 -19.06
CA SER A 120 -11.06 8.32 -19.91
C SER A 120 -12.44 7.85 -19.45
N LYS A 121 -13.36 7.72 -20.40
CA LYS A 121 -14.73 7.24 -20.14
C LYS A 121 -15.12 6.15 -21.11
N VAL A 122 -15.94 5.20 -20.65
CA VAL A 122 -16.60 4.25 -21.55
C VAL A 122 -17.82 4.88 -22.19
N GLY A 123 -18.38 5.94 -21.59
CA GLY A 123 -19.57 6.64 -22.08
C GLY A 123 -20.85 6.06 -21.46
N LEU A 124 -20.86 5.85 -20.15
CA LEU A 124 -22.06 5.45 -19.43
C LEU A 124 -23.15 6.53 -19.54
N VAL A 125 -24.38 6.10 -19.72
CA VAL A 125 -25.53 7.00 -19.89
C VAL A 125 -26.26 7.15 -18.56
N PRO A 126 -26.46 8.39 -18.05
CA PRO A 126 -27.24 8.61 -16.83
C PRO A 126 -28.62 7.98 -16.89
N GLY A 127 -29.00 7.30 -15.82
CA GLY A 127 -30.29 6.60 -15.70
C GLY A 127 -30.30 5.18 -16.29
N MET A 128 -29.36 4.81 -17.14
CA MET A 128 -29.20 3.41 -17.59
C MET A 128 -28.56 2.54 -16.50
N SER A 129 -28.89 1.25 -16.53
CA SER A 129 -28.31 0.26 -15.62
C SER A 129 -27.35 -0.66 -16.37
N TYR A 130 -26.23 -0.95 -15.73
CA TYR A 130 -25.17 -1.82 -16.23
C TYR A 130 -24.85 -2.88 -15.17
N THR A 131 -24.54 -4.11 -15.58
CA THR A 131 -24.10 -5.09 -14.60
C THR A 131 -22.69 -4.76 -14.07
N VAL A 132 -22.41 -5.12 -12.82
CA VAL A 132 -21.06 -5.00 -12.23
C VAL A 132 -20.01 -5.63 -13.16
N ARG A 133 -20.30 -6.79 -13.76
CA ARG A 133 -19.43 -7.43 -14.76
C ARG A 133 -19.09 -6.47 -15.92
N LYS A 134 -20.09 -5.80 -16.48
CA LYS A 134 -19.86 -4.85 -17.60
C LYS A 134 -19.06 -3.63 -17.16
N LEU A 135 -19.30 -3.13 -15.96
CA LEU A 135 -18.55 -2.00 -15.41
C LEU A 135 -17.09 -2.37 -15.14
N LEU A 136 -16.81 -3.56 -14.54
CA LEU A 136 -15.45 -4.05 -14.34
C LEU A 136 -14.72 -4.24 -15.67
N THR A 137 -15.39 -4.81 -16.68
CA THR A 137 -14.85 -4.94 -18.04
C THR A 137 -14.52 -3.57 -18.62
N ALA A 138 -15.45 -2.61 -18.58
CA ALA A 138 -15.25 -1.27 -19.12
C ALA A 138 -14.12 -0.50 -18.40
N MET A 139 -14.06 -0.60 -17.07
CA MET A 139 -13.01 -0.01 -16.26
C MET A 139 -11.62 -0.52 -16.65
N LEU A 140 -11.46 -1.81 -16.91
CA LEU A 140 -10.15 -2.43 -17.17
C LEU A 140 -9.77 -2.40 -18.65
N VAL A 141 -10.73 -2.55 -19.58
CA VAL A 141 -10.49 -2.59 -21.03
C VAL A 141 -10.22 -1.21 -21.61
N VAL A 142 -11.10 -0.24 -21.37
CA VAL A 142 -10.97 1.14 -21.90
C VAL A 142 -10.63 2.17 -20.81
N SER A 143 -10.28 1.71 -19.63
CA SER A 143 -9.88 2.60 -18.53
C SER A 143 -10.98 3.56 -18.06
N GLY A 144 -12.28 3.18 -18.20
CA GLY A 144 -13.42 4.05 -17.89
C GLY A 144 -13.44 4.53 -16.43
N ASN A 145 -13.27 5.84 -16.24
CA ASN A 145 -13.39 6.48 -14.93
C ASN A 145 -14.86 6.50 -14.46
N ASP A 146 -15.78 6.70 -15.41
CA ASP A 146 -17.22 6.59 -15.20
C ASP A 146 -17.63 5.21 -14.68
N ALA A 147 -17.02 4.16 -15.21
CA ALA A 147 -17.26 2.79 -14.73
C ALA A 147 -16.63 2.56 -13.34
N ALA A 148 -15.46 3.15 -13.06
CA ALA A 148 -14.83 3.06 -11.74
C ALA A 148 -15.69 3.75 -10.66
N ASP A 149 -16.21 4.94 -10.95
CA ASP A 149 -17.07 5.70 -10.03
C ASP A 149 -18.41 4.99 -9.80
N ALA A 150 -19.05 4.49 -10.88
CA ALA A 150 -20.28 3.71 -10.75
C ALA A 150 -20.11 2.43 -9.91
N LEU A 151 -18.97 1.73 -10.05
CA LEU A 151 -18.62 0.58 -9.20
C LEU A 151 -18.40 1.00 -7.75
N ALA A 152 -17.75 2.14 -7.52
CA ALA A 152 -17.51 2.67 -6.19
C ALA A 152 -18.82 3.06 -5.50
N GLU A 153 -19.75 3.68 -6.22
CA GLU A 153 -21.10 3.99 -5.70
C GLU A 153 -21.86 2.70 -5.35
N ALA A 154 -21.78 1.66 -6.19
CA ALA A 154 -22.38 0.35 -5.91
C ALA A 154 -21.80 -0.32 -4.65
N ALA A 155 -20.53 -0.07 -4.33
CA ALA A 155 -19.87 -0.57 -3.12
C ALA A 155 -20.17 0.27 -1.86
N GLY A 156 -21.01 1.28 -1.99
CA GLY A 156 -21.48 2.14 -0.88
C GLY A 156 -20.82 3.52 -0.84
N GLY A 157 -20.40 4.03 -2.00
CA GLY A 157 -19.87 5.36 -2.23
C GLY A 157 -18.36 5.43 -2.39
N ILE A 158 -17.91 6.48 -3.11
CA ILE A 158 -16.47 6.69 -3.43
C ILE A 158 -15.61 6.68 -2.16
N GLY A 159 -16.02 7.44 -1.13
CA GLY A 159 -15.23 7.53 0.11
C GLY A 159 -15.08 6.19 0.85
N LYS A 160 -16.11 5.34 0.84
CA LYS A 160 -16.04 3.99 1.41
C LYS A 160 -15.12 3.10 0.57
N THR A 161 -15.24 3.15 -0.75
CA THR A 161 -14.42 2.37 -1.67
C THR A 161 -12.94 2.72 -1.55
N VAL A 162 -12.60 4.00 -1.48
CA VAL A 162 -11.21 4.45 -1.26
C VAL A 162 -10.66 3.92 0.07
N ARG A 163 -11.45 3.91 1.14
CA ARG A 163 -11.01 3.29 2.40
C ARG A 163 -10.79 1.78 2.25
N LEU A 164 -11.66 1.07 1.54
CA LEU A 164 -11.49 -0.35 1.25
C LEU A 164 -10.23 -0.61 0.41
N MET A 165 -9.96 0.22 -0.61
CA MET A 165 -8.75 0.13 -1.43
C MET A 165 -7.47 0.33 -0.59
N ASN A 166 -7.44 1.32 0.28
CA ASN A 166 -6.29 1.54 1.17
C ASN A 166 -6.13 0.41 2.20
N GLY A 167 -7.23 -0.15 2.69
CA GLY A 167 -7.21 -1.36 3.52
C GLY A 167 -6.66 -2.58 2.77
N GLU A 168 -7.06 -2.76 1.52
CA GLU A 168 -6.55 -3.83 0.65
C GLU A 168 -5.06 -3.65 0.33
N ALA A 169 -4.62 -2.42 0.02
CA ALA A 169 -3.20 -2.11 -0.17
C ALA A 169 -2.38 -2.48 1.08
N THR A 170 -2.87 -2.14 2.28
CA THR A 170 -2.24 -2.53 3.54
C THR A 170 -2.20 -4.05 3.72
N HIS A 171 -3.30 -4.75 3.44
CA HIS A 171 -3.38 -6.21 3.50
C HIS A 171 -2.37 -6.87 2.57
N LEU A 172 -2.19 -6.34 1.37
CA LEU A 172 -1.20 -6.80 0.39
C LEU A 172 0.24 -6.37 0.72
N GLN A 173 0.48 -5.64 1.80
CA GLN A 173 1.76 -5.03 2.18
C GLN A 173 2.28 -4.00 1.15
N ALA A 174 1.37 -3.42 0.36
CA ALA A 174 1.63 -2.36 -0.61
C ALA A 174 1.63 -0.98 0.10
N TYR A 175 2.65 -0.71 0.91
CA TYR A 175 2.68 0.44 1.84
C TYR A 175 3.08 1.77 1.18
N ASP A 176 3.55 1.74 -0.05
CA ASP A 176 3.80 2.94 -0.85
C ASP A 176 2.54 3.41 -1.59
N THR A 177 1.46 2.57 -1.55
CA THR A 177 0.20 2.84 -2.24
C THR A 177 -0.79 3.55 -1.33
N PHE A 178 -1.24 4.71 -1.79
CA PHE A 178 -2.29 5.47 -1.15
C PHE A 178 -3.30 5.98 -2.18
N ALA A 179 -4.48 5.36 -2.21
CA ALA A 179 -5.57 5.73 -3.11
C ALA A 179 -6.33 6.96 -2.59
N ARG A 180 -6.67 7.88 -3.50
CA ARG A 180 -7.58 9.02 -3.27
C ARG A 180 -8.85 8.91 -4.09
N THR A 181 -8.75 8.26 -5.24
CA THR A 181 -9.84 8.04 -6.17
C THR A 181 -9.94 6.55 -6.55
N PRO A 182 -11.10 6.05 -7.00
CA PRO A 182 -11.20 4.70 -7.52
C PRO A 182 -10.59 4.56 -8.93
N SER A 183 -10.24 5.66 -9.56
CA SER A 183 -9.81 5.72 -10.97
C SER A 183 -8.31 5.96 -11.17
N GLY A 184 -7.61 6.51 -10.17
CA GLY A 184 -6.22 6.95 -10.29
C GLY A 184 -6.08 8.29 -11.02
N LEU A 185 -7.10 9.15 -10.97
CA LEU A 185 -6.95 10.56 -11.33
C LEU A 185 -6.08 11.25 -10.29
N ASP A 186 -5.21 12.13 -10.78
CA ASP A 186 -4.24 12.81 -9.92
C ASP A 186 -4.92 13.53 -8.76
N GLY A 187 -4.46 13.24 -7.54
CA GLY A 187 -4.98 13.84 -6.32
C GLY A 187 -3.88 14.07 -5.28
N PRO A 188 -4.04 15.06 -4.38
CA PRO A 188 -3.05 15.33 -3.36
C PRO A 188 -2.77 14.09 -2.49
N GLY A 189 -1.52 13.60 -2.50
CA GLY A 189 -1.07 12.44 -1.74
C GLY A 189 -1.50 11.09 -2.33
N GLU A 190 -2.04 11.01 -3.55
CA GLU A 190 -2.18 9.75 -4.27
C GLU A 190 -0.80 9.24 -4.68
N SER A 191 -0.51 7.99 -4.42
CA SER A 191 0.80 7.40 -4.72
C SER A 191 0.72 5.89 -4.87
N THR A 192 1.73 5.35 -5.55
CA THR A 192 2.06 3.91 -5.58
C THR A 192 3.54 3.77 -5.92
N SER A 193 4.06 2.54 -5.91
CA SER A 193 5.40 2.19 -6.36
C SER A 193 5.38 1.03 -7.35
N ALA A 194 6.49 0.81 -8.05
CA ALA A 194 6.62 -0.34 -8.97
C ALA A 194 6.46 -1.67 -8.21
N TYR A 195 6.99 -1.76 -7.00
CA TYR A 195 6.86 -2.94 -6.15
C TYR A 195 5.42 -3.18 -5.71
N ASP A 196 4.74 -2.13 -5.26
CA ASP A 196 3.35 -2.23 -4.80
C ASP A 196 2.40 -2.63 -5.93
N LEU A 197 2.57 -2.04 -7.12
CA LEU A 197 1.79 -2.45 -8.29
C LEU A 197 2.02 -3.92 -8.64
N ALA A 198 3.24 -4.45 -8.44
CA ALA A 198 3.53 -5.87 -8.65
C ALA A 198 2.80 -6.75 -7.62
N LEU A 199 2.75 -6.36 -6.34
CA LEU A 199 1.98 -7.08 -5.31
C LEU A 199 0.48 -7.09 -5.64
N ILE A 200 -0.07 -5.92 -5.99
CA ILE A 200 -1.49 -5.75 -6.34
C ILE A 200 -1.85 -6.60 -7.57
N ALA A 201 -1.00 -6.58 -8.60
CA ALA A 201 -1.22 -7.36 -9.81
C ALA A 201 -1.09 -8.87 -9.55
N ARG A 202 -0.12 -9.31 -8.74
CA ARG A 202 0.02 -10.70 -8.32
C ARG A 202 -1.26 -11.20 -7.64
N ALA A 203 -1.79 -10.43 -6.69
CA ALA A 203 -3.04 -10.76 -6.01
C ALA A 203 -4.22 -10.83 -7.00
N GLY A 204 -4.35 -9.87 -7.91
CA GLY A 204 -5.38 -9.87 -8.94
C GLY A 204 -5.28 -11.08 -9.87
N LEU A 205 -4.08 -11.39 -10.35
CA LEU A 205 -3.85 -12.51 -11.26
C LEU A 205 -4.10 -13.89 -10.62
N GLN A 206 -4.18 -13.99 -9.30
CA GLN A 206 -4.66 -15.19 -8.61
C GLN A 206 -6.18 -15.36 -8.70
N MET A 207 -6.94 -14.29 -8.97
CA MET A 207 -8.40 -14.33 -9.12
C MET A 207 -8.79 -14.67 -10.56
N PRO A 208 -9.53 -15.77 -10.84
CA PRO A 208 -9.99 -16.11 -12.19
C PRO A 208 -10.74 -14.96 -12.86
N ALA A 209 -11.69 -14.34 -12.16
CA ALA A 209 -12.48 -13.23 -12.69
C ALA A 209 -11.62 -12.02 -13.08
N PHE A 210 -10.59 -11.70 -12.31
CA PHE A 210 -9.67 -10.61 -12.65
C PHE A 210 -8.90 -10.92 -13.93
N ARG A 211 -8.39 -12.16 -14.09
CA ARG A 211 -7.69 -12.57 -15.31
C ARG A 211 -8.59 -12.44 -16.55
N ASP A 212 -9.85 -12.83 -16.42
CA ASP A 212 -10.84 -12.70 -17.51
C ASP A 212 -11.02 -11.23 -17.92
N TYR A 213 -11.15 -10.32 -16.96
CA TYR A 213 -11.34 -8.90 -17.26
C TYR A 213 -10.09 -8.25 -17.89
N VAL A 214 -8.90 -8.45 -17.31
CA VAL A 214 -7.67 -7.82 -17.82
C VAL A 214 -7.18 -8.43 -19.13
N GLY A 215 -7.56 -9.69 -19.43
CA GLY A 215 -7.27 -10.37 -20.68
C GLY A 215 -8.28 -10.08 -21.80
N THR A 216 -9.37 -9.35 -21.52
CA THR A 216 -10.41 -9.04 -22.50
C THR A 216 -9.90 -8.06 -23.57
N VAL A 217 -9.87 -8.50 -24.83
CA VAL A 217 -9.45 -7.65 -25.98
C VAL A 217 -10.55 -6.72 -26.43
N SER A 218 -11.80 -7.22 -26.46
CA SER A 218 -12.97 -6.41 -26.85
C SER A 218 -14.22 -6.83 -26.09
N SER A 219 -15.16 -5.91 -25.96
CA SER A 219 -16.46 -6.18 -25.35
C SER A 219 -17.52 -5.25 -25.91
N THR A 220 -18.79 -5.58 -25.68
CA THR A 220 -19.91 -4.69 -26.00
C THR A 220 -20.46 -4.02 -24.75
N VAL A 221 -20.85 -2.77 -24.86
CA VAL A 221 -21.50 -1.98 -23.80
C VAL A 221 -22.89 -1.59 -24.27
N PRO A 222 -23.93 -1.75 -23.43
CA PRO A 222 -25.28 -1.32 -23.73
C PRO A 222 -25.38 0.19 -23.96
N ALA A 223 -26.21 0.61 -24.91
CA ALA A 223 -26.51 1.98 -25.24
C ALA A 223 -28.04 2.20 -25.29
N PRO A 224 -28.55 3.45 -25.32
CA PRO A 224 -29.98 3.73 -25.45
C PRO A 224 -30.63 3.03 -26.65
N HIS A 225 -31.95 2.86 -26.57
CA HIS A 225 -32.75 2.25 -27.63
C HIS A 225 -32.31 0.80 -27.98
N HIS A 226 -31.93 0.01 -26.97
CA HIS A 226 -31.45 -1.39 -27.13
C HIS A 226 -30.23 -1.56 -28.06
N LYS A 227 -29.49 -0.47 -28.29
CA LYS A 227 -28.22 -0.51 -29.05
C LYS A 227 -27.08 -0.97 -28.16
N HIS A 228 -25.98 -1.29 -28.81
CA HIS A 228 -24.71 -1.62 -28.17
C HIS A 228 -23.59 -0.99 -28.98
N PHE A 229 -22.49 -0.63 -28.33
CA PHE A 229 -21.24 -0.26 -29.00
C PHE A 229 -20.09 -1.14 -28.54
N GLN A 230 -19.09 -1.25 -29.37
CA GLN A 230 -17.89 -2.03 -29.09
C GLN A 230 -16.85 -1.18 -28.37
N ILE A 231 -16.16 -1.78 -27.42
CA ILE A 231 -14.97 -1.25 -26.77
C ILE A 231 -13.79 -2.19 -27.03
N TYR A 232 -12.60 -1.64 -27.16
CA TYR A 232 -11.36 -2.36 -27.41
C TYR A 232 -10.31 -2.04 -26.36
N THR A 233 -9.47 -3.00 -26.05
CA THR A 233 -8.45 -2.81 -25.03
C THR A 233 -7.46 -1.72 -25.39
N HIS A 234 -7.09 -0.92 -24.37
CA HIS A 234 -5.98 0.03 -24.46
C HIS A 234 -4.61 -0.64 -24.24
N ASN A 235 -4.58 -1.89 -23.78
CA ASN A 235 -3.34 -2.64 -23.59
C ASN A 235 -2.89 -3.24 -24.93
N ARG A 236 -1.98 -2.56 -25.65
CA ARG A 236 -1.49 -3.00 -26.95
C ARG A 236 -0.81 -4.37 -26.92
N LEU A 237 -0.20 -4.76 -25.79
CA LEU A 237 0.51 -6.04 -25.71
C LEU A 237 -0.45 -7.25 -25.80
N LEU A 238 -1.71 -7.12 -25.38
CA LEU A 238 -2.69 -8.19 -25.51
C LEU A 238 -2.90 -8.68 -26.96
N THR A 239 -2.68 -7.79 -27.95
CA THR A 239 -2.85 -8.12 -29.36
C THR A 239 -1.54 -8.25 -30.14
N SER A 240 -0.40 -7.84 -29.54
CA SER A 240 0.86 -7.73 -30.28
C SER A 240 2.05 -8.41 -29.59
N TYR A 241 1.84 -9.06 -28.43
CA TYR A 241 2.91 -9.76 -27.72
C TYR A 241 2.47 -11.18 -27.33
N ARG A 242 3.23 -12.17 -27.78
CA ARG A 242 2.91 -13.57 -27.55
C ARG A 242 2.86 -13.90 -26.06
N GLY A 243 1.71 -14.43 -25.62
CA GLY A 243 1.50 -14.86 -24.26
C GLY A 243 1.08 -13.74 -23.30
N ALA A 244 0.83 -12.51 -23.78
CA ALA A 244 0.31 -11.44 -22.93
C ALA A 244 -1.04 -11.82 -22.32
N ILE A 245 -1.18 -11.63 -21.00
CA ILE A 245 -2.38 -11.95 -20.21
C ILE A 245 -3.01 -10.72 -19.55
N GLY A 246 -2.40 -9.53 -19.68
CA GLY A 246 -2.87 -8.28 -19.09
C GLY A 246 -1.68 -7.36 -18.79
N VAL A 247 -1.78 -6.36 -17.89
CA VAL A 247 -2.84 -6.10 -16.91
C VAL A 247 -3.48 -4.72 -17.17
N LYS A 248 -2.72 -3.60 -16.93
CA LYS A 248 -3.29 -2.26 -17.03
C LYS A 248 -2.23 -1.22 -17.39
N ASN A 249 -2.60 -0.28 -18.25
CA ASN A 249 -1.83 0.91 -18.55
C ASN A 249 -2.50 2.17 -17.98
N GLY A 250 -1.71 3.20 -17.70
CA GLY A 250 -2.17 4.50 -17.24
C GLY A 250 -1.37 5.63 -17.87
N TYR A 251 -1.95 6.81 -17.88
CA TYR A 251 -1.29 8.04 -18.27
C TYR A 251 -2.05 9.24 -17.70
N THR A 252 -1.33 10.15 -17.09
CA THR A 252 -1.72 11.55 -16.88
C THR A 252 -0.50 12.42 -17.18
N VAL A 253 -0.71 13.73 -17.32
CA VAL A 253 0.43 14.64 -17.57
C VAL A 253 1.41 14.64 -16.39
N ALA A 254 0.92 14.48 -15.16
CA ALA A 254 1.77 14.49 -13.96
C ALA A 254 2.39 13.13 -13.64
N ALA A 255 1.71 12.02 -13.99
CA ALA A 255 2.21 10.67 -13.76
C ALA A 255 3.16 10.18 -14.87
N ASP A 256 3.13 10.79 -16.06
CA ASP A 256 3.60 10.19 -17.29
C ASP A 256 2.97 8.80 -17.52
N ALA A 257 3.56 7.94 -18.33
CA ALA A 257 3.02 6.62 -18.57
C ALA A 257 3.33 5.67 -17.39
N THR A 258 2.33 4.90 -16.99
CA THR A 258 2.44 3.81 -16.01
C THR A 258 1.93 2.51 -16.63
N TYR A 259 2.54 1.38 -16.29
CA TYR A 259 2.15 0.10 -16.85
C TYR A 259 2.35 -1.05 -15.86
N VAL A 260 1.40 -1.94 -15.87
CA VAL A 260 1.52 -3.28 -15.30
C VAL A 260 1.28 -4.27 -16.43
N GLY A 261 2.26 -5.08 -16.75
CA GLY A 261 2.19 -6.07 -17.81
C GLY A 261 2.56 -7.46 -17.35
N ALA A 262 1.84 -8.47 -17.83
CA ALA A 262 2.16 -9.85 -17.56
C ALA A 262 2.02 -10.70 -18.82
N ALA A 263 2.89 -11.69 -18.95
CA ALA A 263 2.82 -12.67 -20.03
C ALA A 263 3.18 -14.05 -19.52
N THR A 264 2.53 -15.08 -20.09
CA THR A 264 2.81 -16.49 -19.80
C THR A 264 3.37 -17.17 -21.05
N ARG A 265 4.51 -17.84 -20.92
CA ARG A 265 5.13 -18.67 -21.96
C ARG A 265 5.67 -19.96 -21.37
N ASN A 266 5.35 -21.10 -22.00
CA ASN A 266 5.83 -22.42 -21.56
C ASN A 266 5.54 -22.72 -20.07
N GLY A 267 4.38 -22.28 -19.57
CA GLY A 267 3.97 -22.48 -18.18
C GLY A 267 4.58 -21.48 -17.18
N HIS A 268 5.40 -20.51 -17.63
CA HIS A 268 6.01 -19.51 -16.78
C HIS A 268 5.43 -18.13 -17.02
N THR A 269 5.22 -17.38 -15.94
CA THR A 269 4.62 -16.06 -16.00
C THR A 269 5.58 -14.98 -15.50
N ILE A 270 5.93 -14.06 -16.39
CA ILE A 270 6.71 -12.86 -16.05
C ILE A 270 5.77 -11.67 -15.89
N LEU A 271 5.95 -10.93 -14.82
CA LEU A 271 5.31 -9.65 -14.51
C LEU A 271 6.33 -8.52 -14.63
N ILE A 272 5.89 -7.41 -15.21
CA ILE A 272 6.64 -6.15 -15.19
C ILE A 272 5.76 -5.01 -14.69
N THR A 273 6.40 -4.04 -14.05
CA THR A 273 5.77 -2.76 -13.69
C THR A 273 6.67 -1.62 -14.15
N LEU A 274 6.07 -0.57 -14.71
CA LEU A 274 6.76 0.65 -15.15
C LEU A 274 6.07 1.86 -14.53
N MET A 275 6.86 2.78 -13.99
CA MET A 275 6.40 4.04 -13.42
C MET A 275 7.13 5.21 -14.07
N HIS A 276 6.39 6.28 -14.36
CA HIS A 276 6.90 7.52 -14.92
C HIS A 276 7.76 7.25 -16.16
N ALA A 277 7.17 6.52 -17.11
CA ALA A 277 7.77 6.15 -18.39
C ALA A 277 7.37 7.13 -19.51
N GLN A 278 8.12 7.15 -20.59
CA GLN A 278 7.70 7.89 -21.77
C GLN A 278 6.40 7.33 -22.38
N PRO A 279 5.57 8.14 -23.03
CA PRO A 279 4.25 7.72 -23.52
C PRO A 279 4.24 6.50 -24.47
N TYR A 280 5.36 6.22 -25.15
CA TYR A 280 5.51 5.11 -26.12
C TYR A 280 6.28 3.92 -25.55
N PHE A 281 6.15 3.64 -24.28
CA PHE A 281 6.84 2.60 -23.49
C PHE A 281 6.64 1.14 -23.96
N TRP A 282 5.87 0.88 -25.00
CA TRP A 282 5.50 -0.50 -25.39
C TRP A 282 6.69 -1.36 -25.79
N ASP A 283 7.73 -0.79 -26.39
CA ASP A 283 8.95 -1.53 -26.75
C ASP A 283 9.82 -1.79 -25.50
N GLU A 284 9.88 -0.84 -24.58
CA GLU A 284 10.47 -1.05 -23.25
C GLU A 284 9.79 -2.20 -22.51
N ALA A 285 8.45 -2.21 -22.48
CA ALA A 285 7.68 -3.27 -21.84
C ALA A 285 7.94 -4.65 -22.48
N ARG A 286 8.02 -4.74 -23.83
CA ARG A 286 8.38 -5.97 -24.55
C ARG A 286 9.77 -6.43 -24.19
N SER A 287 10.75 -5.52 -24.20
CA SER A 287 12.14 -5.82 -23.90
C SER A 287 12.35 -6.36 -22.50
N LEU A 288 11.66 -5.78 -21.51
CA LEU A 288 11.70 -6.26 -20.13
C LEU A 288 11.03 -7.62 -19.96
N LEU A 289 9.88 -7.87 -20.59
CA LEU A 289 9.24 -9.18 -20.59
C LEU A 289 10.14 -10.23 -21.25
N ASP A 290 10.71 -9.94 -22.43
CA ASP A 290 11.63 -10.83 -23.13
C ASP A 290 12.89 -11.10 -22.33
N TRP A 291 13.44 -10.08 -21.66
CA TRP A 291 14.56 -10.24 -20.75
C TRP A 291 14.19 -11.14 -19.59
N GLY A 292 13.06 -10.90 -18.93
CA GLY A 292 12.58 -11.70 -17.81
C GLY A 292 12.46 -13.18 -18.14
N PHE A 293 11.89 -13.53 -19.31
CA PHE A 293 11.80 -14.93 -19.77
C PHE A 293 13.17 -15.57 -19.98
N ARG A 294 14.17 -14.84 -20.45
CA ARG A 294 15.53 -15.34 -20.65
C ARG A 294 16.35 -15.39 -19.37
N ALA A 295 16.14 -14.42 -18.48
CA ALA A 295 16.94 -14.22 -17.29
C ALA A 295 16.54 -15.09 -16.09
N ARG A 296 15.27 -15.51 -16.02
CA ARG A 296 14.67 -16.18 -14.86
C ARG A 296 15.45 -17.35 -14.25
N SER A 297 16.26 -18.03 -15.04
CA SER A 297 17.11 -19.14 -14.58
C SER A 297 18.60 -18.80 -14.49
N THR A 298 18.98 -17.57 -14.82
CA THR A 298 20.38 -17.14 -14.94
C THR A 298 20.73 -15.88 -14.14
N VAL A 299 19.78 -15.37 -13.37
CA VAL A 299 20.02 -14.30 -12.38
C VAL A 299 19.66 -14.81 -10.98
N ASP A 300 20.33 -14.30 -9.96
CA ASP A 300 19.89 -14.50 -8.58
C ASP A 300 18.84 -13.46 -8.23
N PRO A 301 17.80 -13.81 -7.45
CA PRO A 301 16.75 -12.87 -7.09
C PRO A 301 17.30 -11.71 -6.25
N VAL A 302 16.86 -10.51 -6.54
CA VAL A 302 17.20 -9.31 -5.77
C VAL A 302 16.19 -9.01 -4.66
N GLY A 303 15.09 -9.76 -4.62
CA GLY A 303 14.02 -9.66 -3.63
C GLY A 303 12.90 -10.63 -3.93
N THR A 304 11.82 -10.52 -3.17
CA THR A 304 10.62 -11.35 -3.36
C THR A 304 9.35 -10.51 -3.27
N LEU A 305 8.36 -10.84 -4.06
CA LEU A 305 7.00 -10.35 -3.88
C LEU A 305 6.38 -11.07 -2.68
N VAL A 306 6.19 -10.35 -1.58
CA VAL A 306 5.67 -10.93 -0.34
C VAL A 306 4.21 -11.36 -0.48
N ASP A 307 3.80 -12.33 0.32
CA ASP A 307 2.40 -12.75 0.39
C ASP A 307 1.56 -11.74 1.19
N PRO A 308 0.25 -11.67 0.98
CA PRO A 308 -0.65 -10.85 1.78
C PRO A 308 -0.50 -11.15 3.28
N GLN A 309 -0.73 -10.14 4.11
CA GLN A 309 -0.79 -10.36 5.56
C GLN A 309 -1.87 -11.38 5.88
N GLN A 310 -1.52 -12.41 6.64
CA GLN A 310 -2.54 -13.26 7.20
C GLN A 310 -3.41 -12.42 8.15
N PRO A 311 -4.76 -12.59 8.14
CA PRO A 311 -5.59 -12.01 9.19
C PRO A 311 -4.98 -12.43 10.52
N ALA A 312 -4.77 -11.46 11.43
CA ALA A 312 -4.35 -11.80 12.78
C ALA A 312 -5.28 -12.92 13.26
N ALA A 313 -4.73 -14.11 13.49
CA ALA A 313 -5.51 -15.19 14.06
C ALA A 313 -6.13 -14.61 15.33
N HIS A 314 -7.46 -14.53 15.36
CA HIS A 314 -8.15 -14.03 16.52
C HIS A 314 -7.58 -14.79 17.71
N VAL A 315 -6.97 -14.06 18.67
CA VAL A 315 -6.51 -14.62 19.95
C VAL A 315 -7.77 -14.90 20.79
N GLU A 316 -8.68 -15.69 20.26
CA GLU A 316 -9.87 -16.21 20.95
C GLU A 316 -9.54 -17.50 21.71
N ALA A 317 -8.35 -18.09 21.47
CA ALA A 317 -7.93 -19.30 22.13
C ALA A 317 -7.36 -19.07 23.56
N ALA A 318 -7.17 -17.82 24.00
CA ALA A 318 -6.66 -17.53 25.35
C ALA A 318 -7.73 -17.23 26.41
N ALA A 319 -9.01 -17.13 26.01
CA ALA A 319 -10.10 -16.83 26.95
C ALA A 319 -10.80 -18.07 27.54
N GLN A 320 -10.37 -19.29 27.20
CA GLN A 320 -10.94 -20.52 27.74
C GLN A 320 -10.01 -21.25 28.73
N GLN A 321 -8.99 -20.57 29.26
CA GLN A 321 -8.38 -21.05 30.49
C GLN A 321 -9.26 -20.61 31.65
N THR A 322 -10.19 -21.48 32.01
CA THR A 322 -10.92 -21.44 33.29
C THR A 322 -9.89 -21.17 34.40
N PRO A 323 -10.06 -20.13 35.24
CA PRO A 323 -9.14 -19.91 36.33
C PRO A 323 -9.17 -21.13 37.23
N GLN A 324 -8.09 -21.92 37.25
CA GLN A 324 -7.91 -22.91 38.25
C GLN A 324 -7.93 -22.20 39.61
N ARG A 325 -8.98 -22.43 40.37
CA ARG A 325 -9.07 -22.01 41.76
C ARG A 325 -7.90 -22.65 42.52
N THR A 326 -6.83 -21.90 42.66
CA THR A 326 -5.77 -22.26 43.59
C THR A 326 -6.35 -22.10 45.02
N THR A 327 -6.75 -23.20 45.61
CA THR A 327 -7.13 -23.24 47.01
C THR A 327 -5.86 -23.07 47.82
N VAL A 328 -5.57 -21.85 48.26
CA VAL A 328 -4.49 -21.59 49.21
C VAL A 328 -4.97 -22.07 50.57
N VAL A 329 -4.48 -23.21 51.01
CA VAL A 329 -4.66 -23.68 52.40
C VAL A 329 -3.77 -22.81 53.27
N LEU A 330 -4.35 -21.81 53.92
CA LEU A 330 -3.68 -21.02 54.94
C LEU A 330 -3.52 -21.88 56.20
N SER A 331 -2.33 -22.47 56.35
CA SER A 331 -1.89 -23.06 57.60
C SER A 331 -1.65 -21.93 58.60
N ALA A 332 -2.53 -21.80 59.58
CA ALA A 332 -2.39 -20.85 60.68
C ALA A 332 -1.22 -21.28 61.59
N ARG A 333 -0.09 -20.57 61.47
CA ARG A 333 0.93 -20.56 62.54
C ARG A 333 0.95 -19.19 63.22
N HIS A 334 0.75 -19.24 64.49
CA HIS A 334 0.78 -18.29 65.59
C HIS A 334 1.57 -16.98 65.39
N GLY A 335 0.92 -15.85 65.72
CA GLY A 335 1.42 -14.82 66.62
C GLY A 335 2.44 -13.83 66.04
N GLY A 336 1.94 -12.75 65.46
CA GLY A 336 2.72 -11.54 65.27
C GLY A 336 1.78 -10.37 64.91
N SER A 337 1.54 -9.48 65.88
CA SER A 337 0.72 -8.27 65.69
C SER A 337 1.40 -7.32 64.70
N VAL A 338 0.76 -7.06 63.58
CA VAL A 338 1.22 -6.07 62.60
C VAL A 338 0.90 -4.66 63.17
N PRO A 339 1.87 -3.76 63.33
CA PRO A 339 1.62 -2.45 63.93
C PRO A 339 0.74 -1.59 62.97
N ILE A 340 -0.27 -0.95 63.56
CA ILE A 340 -1.34 -0.18 62.91
C ILE A 340 -0.84 0.92 61.93
N TRP A 341 0.39 1.39 62.07
CA TRP A 341 0.98 2.37 61.18
C TRP A 341 1.29 1.87 59.75
N GLN A 342 1.48 0.53 59.56
CA GLN A 342 1.68 -0.06 58.23
C GLN A 342 0.39 -0.12 57.38
N LEU A 343 -0.77 -0.20 58.03
CA LEU A 343 -2.07 -0.15 57.36
C LEU A 343 -2.41 1.29 56.92
N ALA A 344 -1.92 2.30 57.65
CA ALA A 344 -2.12 3.72 57.31
C ALA A 344 -1.33 4.14 56.06
N LEU A 345 -0.14 3.57 55.81
CA LEU A 345 0.67 3.89 54.60
C LEU A 345 0.07 3.30 53.32
N LEU A 346 -0.61 2.16 53.37
CA LEU A 346 -1.30 1.58 52.23
C LEU A 346 -2.57 2.36 51.84
N ALA A 347 -3.28 2.95 52.80
CA ALA A 347 -4.44 3.78 52.55
C ALA A 347 -4.06 5.16 51.92
N ALA A 348 -2.94 5.73 52.33
CA ALA A 348 -2.47 7.03 51.81
C ALA A 348 -2.00 6.93 50.34
N SER A 349 -1.37 5.83 49.94
CA SER A 349 -0.93 5.62 48.54
C SER A 349 -2.09 5.43 47.57
N ALA A 350 -3.19 4.83 47.97
CA ALA A 350 -4.40 4.66 47.16
C ALA A 350 -5.12 6.01 46.91
N ALA A 351 -5.15 6.92 47.89
CA ALA A 351 -5.79 8.21 47.78
C ALA A 351 -5.05 9.18 46.83
N ILE A 352 -3.70 9.12 46.78
CA ILE A 352 -2.88 9.95 45.89
C ILE A 352 -3.07 9.53 44.43
N ALA A 353 -3.19 8.26 44.12
CA ALA A 353 -3.43 7.76 42.76
C ALA A 353 -4.77 8.25 42.19
N THR A 354 -5.82 8.31 43.03
CA THR A 354 -7.16 8.74 42.61
C THR A 354 -7.23 10.25 42.30
N VAL A 355 -6.50 11.08 43.06
CA VAL A 355 -6.49 12.55 42.87
C VAL A 355 -5.70 12.95 41.61
N VAL A 356 -4.62 12.23 41.27
CA VAL A 356 -3.82 12.50 40.05
C VAL A 356 -4.63 12.16 38.78
N THR A 357 -5.41 11.08 38.81
CA THR A 357 -6.25 10.67 37.67
C THR A 357 -7.42 11.64 37.44
N ALA A 358 -8.05 12.13 38.50
CA ALA A 358 -9.15 13.10 38.41
C ALA A 358 -8.70 14.50 37.91
N ARG A 359 -7.48 14.92 38.19
CA ARG A 359 -6.94 16.20 37.67
C ARG A 359 -6.56 16.18 36.20
N ARG A 360 -6.22 15.00 35.62
CA ARG A 360 -5.95 14.86 34.19
C ARG A 360 -7.21 14.97 33.30
N MET A 361 -8.37 14.61 33.83
CA MET A 361 -9.64 14.64 33.08
C MET A 361 -10.34 16.02 33.07
N ARG A 362 -9.85 17.03 33.77
CA ARG A 362 -10.48 18.37 33.89
C ARG A 362 -9.70 19.51 33.20
N ARG A 363 -8.91 19.24 32.14
CA ARG A 363 -8.35 20.32 31.32
C ARG A 363 -9.32 20.69 30.22
N PRO A 364 -9.88 21.94 30.18
CA PRO A 364 -10.74 22.37 29.10
C PRO A 364 -9.91 22.59 27.83
N GLN A 365 -10.40 22.04 26.69
CA GLN A 365 -9.88 22.35 25.37
C GLN A 365 -10.16 23.83 25.07
N ARG A 366 -9.13 24.61 24.82
CA ARG A 366 -9.25 25.97 24.27
C ARG A 366 -9.60 25.85 22.79
N MET A 367 -10.81 26.26 22.44
CA MET A 367 -11.27 26.48 21.09
C MET A 367 -10.62 27.74 20.55
N SER A 368 -9.75 27.64 19.52
CA SER A 368 -9.23 28.77 18.77
C SER A 368 -10.18 29.06 17.60
N LEU A 369 -10.75 30.26 17.57
CA LEU A 369 -11.47 30.83 16.44
C LEU A 369 -10.47 31.24 15.34
N PRO A 370 -10.81 31.08 14.03
CA PRO A 370 -9.98 31.59 12.93
C PRO A 370 -10.19 33.11 12.78
N PRO A 371 -9.18 33.86 12.30
CA PRO A 371 -9.32 35.27 11.97
C PRO A 371 -10.11 35.47 10.67
N LEU A 372 -10.74 36.65 10.59
CA LEU A 372 -11.54 37.16 9.47
C LEU A 372 -10.77 37.27 8.16
#